data_4898ccbd52383f79c79efd07291495f0
#
_entry.id   4898ccbd52383f79c79efd07291495f0
#
_cell.length_a   1.000
_cell.length_b   1.000
_cell.length_c   1.000
_cell.angle_alpha   90.00
_cell.angle_beta   90.00
_cell.angle_gamma   90.00
#
_symmetry.space_group_name_H-M   'P 1'
#
loop_
_entity.id
_entity.type
_entity.pdbx_description
1 polymer ?
#
loop_
_entity_poly.entity_id
_entity_poly.type
_entity_poly.pdbx_seq_one_letter_code
_entity_poly.pdbx_strand_id
1 'polypeptide(L)'
;ASWKKVAHASKYQLRLYREDQWIKTLTTSSTSIDLLEYLQDGYSYYYEVRAIAKDSSEEKYLKDGEFTVSNDSVVQELGDTSGRWSNTQTGKRYRDENGNYAANCWKMISGKWYYFNQDSYALTGWQNLNSKWYYMNDSAEMVTGWQQIGGKWYYFNTGGDMATGWLQAEPGKWYYLYEDGSMAADTVVDGTYRV
;
A
#
# COMPACT_ATOMS: atom_id res chain seq x y z
N ALA A 1 4.84 1.25 -9.76
CA ALA A 1 4.65 2.27 -10.81
C ALA A 1 3.53 1.84 -11.76
N SER A 2 2.75 2.79 -12.23
CA SER A 2 1.67 2.55 -13.20
C SER A 2 1.48 3.76 -14.12
N TRP A 3 0.92 3.52 -15.31
CA TRP A 3 0.69 4.54 -16.34
C TRP A 3 -0.50 4.19 -17.23
N LYS A 4 -0.96 5.14 -18.01
CA LYS A 4 -2.06 4.93 -18.96
C LYS A 4 -1.60 4.13 -20.17
N LYS A 5 -2.48 3.23 -20.66
CA LYS A 5 -2.22 2.47 -21.89
C LYS A 5 -2.11 3.40 -23.08
N VAL A 6 -1.07 3.20 -23.89
CA VAL A 6 -0.87 3.90 -25.15
C VAL A 6 -1.28 2.99 -26.31
N ALA A 7 -2.05 3.53 -27.26
CA ALA A 7 -2.46 2.78 -28.46
C ALA A 7 -1.21 2.35 -29.26
N HIS A 8 -1.24 1.15 -29.80
CA HIS A 8 -0.15 0.56 -30.60
C HIS A 8 1.19 0.35 -29.86
N ALA A 9 1.24 0.54 -28.54
CA ALA A 9 2.40 0.14 -27.76
C ALA A 9 2.41 -1.37 -27.56
N SER A 10 3.56 -1.99 -27.83
CA SER A 10 3.78 -3.42 -27.54
C SER A 10 4.37 -3.63 -26.16
N LYS A 11 5.16 -2.69 -25.72
CA LYS A 11 5.89 -2.72 -24.44
C LYS A 11 6.02 -1.29 -23.90
N TYR A 12 6.48 -1.21 -22.68
CA TYR A 12 6.87 0.04 -22.04
C TYR A 12 8.27 -0.11 -21.49
N GLN A 13 9.05 0.92 -21.58
CA GLN A 13 10.37 1.02 -20.98
C GLN A 13 10.32 2.05 -19.87
N LEU A 14 10.74 1.67 -18.68
CA LEU A 14 10.79 2.51 -17.50
C LEU A 14 12.25 2.70 -17.10
N ARG A 15 12.63 3.93 -16.80
CA ARG A 15 13.89 4.28 -16.15
C ARG A 15 13.60 4.70 -14.73
N LEU A 16 14.22 4.04 -13.77
CA LEU A 16 14.13 4.34 -12.35
C LEU A 16 15.32 5.17 -11.93
N TYR A 17 15.06 6.24 -11.17
CA TYR A 17 16.05 7.14 -10.62
C TYR A 17 15.91 7.20 -9.10
N ARG A 18 17.05 7.36 -8.42
CA ARG A 18 17.17 7.64 -6.99
C ARG A 18 17.98 8.91 -6.83
N GLU A 19 17.39 9.96 -6.23
CA GLU A 19 18.05 11.26 -6.02
C GLU A 19 18.78 11.76 -7.28
N ASP A 20 18.04 11.80 -8.40
CA ASP A 20 18.51 12.20 -9.73
C ASP A 20 19.57 11.28 -10.37
N GLN A 21 19.94 10.19 -9.71
CA GLN A 21 20.83 9.18 -10.29
C GLN A 21 20.03 8.04 -10.92
N TRP A 22 20.32 7.76 -12.20
CA TRP A 22 19.77 6.59 -12.87
C TRP A 22 20.22 5.30 -12.17
N ILE A 23 19.26 4.45 -11.85
CA ILE A 23 19.51 3.16 -11.20
C ILE A 23 19.36 2.02 -12.18
N LYS A 24 18.23 1.97 -12.88
CA LYS A 24 17.87 0.83 -13.72
C LYS A 24 16.89 1.18 -14.82
N THR A 25 16.98 0.43 -15.92
CA THR A 25 15.95 0.40 -16.96
C THR A 25 15.22 -0.93 -16.91
N LEU A 26 13.91 -0.88 -16.88
CA LEU A 26 12.99 -2.02 -16.86
C LEU A 26 12.11 -2.00 -18.10
N THR A 27 11.70 -3.16 -18.57
CA THR A 27 10.80 -3.28 -19.72
C THR A 27 9.66 -4.23 -19.37
N THR A 28 8.43 -3.85 -19.68
CA THR A 28 7.22 -4.65 -19.42
C THR A 28 6.21 -4.48 -20.54
N SER A 29 5.36 -5.49 -20.75
CA SER A 29 4.18 -5.40 -21.61
C SER A 29 2.92 -4.92 -20.84
N SER A 30 3.00 -4.83 -19.52
CA SER A 30 1.93 -4.33 -18.67
C SER A 30 1.99 -2.81 -18.56
N THR A 31 0.88 -2.19 -18.13
CA THR A 31 0.81 -0.76 -17.79
C THR A 31 1.17 -0.49 -16.32
N SER A 32 1.76 -1.46 -15.66
CA SER A 32 2.28 -1.35 -14.31
C SER A 32 3.49 -2.26 -14.13
N ILE A 33 4.33 -1.93 -13.15
CA ILE A 33 5.49 -2.73 -12.75
C ILE A 33 5.72 -2.55 -11.25
N ASP A 34 6.05 -3.64 -10.58
CA ASP A 34 6.49 -3.58 -9.18
C ASP A 34 7.95 -3.12 -9.13
N LEU A 35 8.22 -2.14 -8.30
CA LEU A 35 9.54 -1.57 -8.11
C LEU A 35 10.14 -1.88 -6.73
N LEU A 36 9.41 -2.59 -5.88
CA LEU A 36 9.80 -2.82 -4.48
C LEU A 36 11.22 -3.38 -4.33
N GLU A 37 11.64 -4.28 -5.24
CA GLU A 37 12.98 -4.87 -5.20
C GLU A 37 14.13 -3.88 -5.46
N TYR A 38 13.81 -2.69 -6.01
CA TYR A 38 14.79 -1.65 -6.35
C TYR A 38 14.78 -0.47 -5.38
N LEU A 39 13.79 -0.42 -4.47
CA LEU A 39 13.62 0.69 -3.56
C LEU A 39 14.35 0.40 -2.24
N GLN A 40 15.00 1.42 -1.69
CA GLN A 40 15.65 1.41 -0.38
C GLN A 40 15.04 2.54 0.46
N ASP A 41 14.90 2.28 1.74
CA ASP A 41 14.35 3.27 2.66
C ASP A 41 15.25 4.52 2.78
N GLY A 42 14.63 5.67 3.00
CA GLY A 42 15.34 6.95 3.18
C GLY A 42 15.76 7.66 1.90
N TYR A 43 15.42 7.15 0.73
CA TYR A 43 15.73 7.79 -0.55
C TYR A 43 14.48 8.22 -1.30
N SER A 44 14.58 9.32 -2.05
CA SER A 44 13.55 9.77 -2.99
C SER A 44 13.72 9.09 -4.34
N TYR A 45 12.60 8.64 -4.93
CA TYR A 45 12.61 7.99 -6.23
C TYR A 45 11.63 8.65 -7.18
N TYR A 46 11.99 8.68 -8.45
CA TYR A 46 11.06 8.95 -9.53
C TYR A 46 11.34 8.01 -10.71
N TYR A 47 10.41 7.96 -11.63
CA TYR A 47 10.58 7.17 -12.83
C TYR A 47 10.15 7.95 -14.08
N GLU A 48 10.76 7.61 -15.18
CA GLU A 48 10.35 8.00 -16.51
C GLU A 48 9.80 6.78 -17.23
N VAL A 49 8.76 6.95 -18.01
CA VAL A 49 8.20 5.86 -18.82
C VAL A 49 8.01 6.31 -20.26
N ARG A 50 8.29 5.42 -21.19
CA ARG A 50 7.94 5.58 -22.61
C ARG A 50 7.27 4.34 -23.15
N ALA A 51 6.41 4.54 -24.16
CA ALA A 51 5.86 3.45 -24.94
C ALA A 51 6.88 3.00 -26.00
N ILE A 52 6.99 1.70 -26.22
CA ILE A 52 7.75 1.09 -27.30
C ILE A 52 6.76 0.62 -28.37
N ALA A 53 6.95 1.05 -29.59
CA ALA A 53 6.13 0.66 -30.72
C ALA A 53 6.17 -0.87 -30.95
N LYS A 54 5.12 -1.40 -31.52
CA LYS A 54 5.08 -2.82 -31.90
C LYS A 54 6.06 -3.04 -33.05
N ASP A 55 6.95 -4.00 -32.87
CA ASP A 55 7.90 -4.45 -33.88
C ASP A 55 7.15 -5.20 -34.99
N SER A 56 6.86 -4.55 -36.09
CA SER A 56 6.17 -5.13 -37.24
C SER A 56 6.50 -4.36 -38.51
N SER A 57 6.16 -4.92 -39.66
CA SER A 57 6.30 -4.28 -41.00
C SER A 57 5.62 -2.93 -41.13
N GLU A 58 4.82 -2.48 -40.17
CA GLU A 58 4.22 -1.18 -40.05
C GLU A 58 5.13 -0.14 -39.38
N GLU A 59 6.29 -0.55 -38.85
CA GLU A 59 7.25 0.30 -38.11
C GLU A 59 7.77 1.50 -38.88
N LYS A 60 7.63 1.54 -40.18
CA LYS A 60 8.03 2.67 -40.98
C LYS A 60 7.43 4.00 -40.51
N TYR A 61 6.35 3.95 -39.75
CA TYR A 61 5.58 5.12 -39.28
C TYR A 61 5.43 5.22 -37.77
N LEU A 62 5.82 4.21 -37.01
CA LEU A 62 5.71 4.20 -35.54
C LEU A 62 7.09 4.40 -34.94
N LYS A 63 7.27 5.49 -34.18
CA LYS A 63 8.47 5.72 -33.36
C LYS A 63 8.17 5.42 -31.90
N ASP A 64 9.21 5.01 -31.17
CA ASP A 64 9.14 4.98 -29.72
C ASP A 64 8.73 6.36 -29.18
N GLY A 65 7.86 6.35 -28.18
CA GLY A 65 7.47 7.56 -27.48
C GLY A 65 8.65 8.18 -26.72
N GLU A 66 8.57 9.46 -26.46
CA GLU A 66 9.51 10.12 -25.56
C GLU A 66 9.26 9.69 -24.11
N PHE A 67 10.28 9.78 -23.27
CA PHE A 67 10.14 9.55 -21.86
C PHE A 67 9.31 10.65 -21.20
N THR A 68 8.33 10.25 -20.42
CA THR A 68 7.53 11.15 -19.57
C THR A 68 7.88 10.90 -18.11
N VAL A 69 8.23 11.95 -17.39
CA VAL A 69 8.56 11.90 -15.97
C VAL A 69 7.28 11.69 -15.16
N SER A 70 7.36 10.86 -14.12
CA SER A 70 6.29 10.79 -13.13
C SER A 70 6.21 12.12 -12.39
N ASN A 71 5.02 12.70 -12.29
CA ASN A 71 4.82 13.96 -11.55
C ASN A 71 4.85 13.79 -10.02
N ASP A 72 4.92 12.56 -9.55
CA ASP A 72 4.92 12.25 -8.14
C ASP A 72 6.32 11.80 -7.72
N SER A 73 7.01 12.64 -7.00
CA SER A 73 8.08 12.21 -6.13
C SER A 73 7.44 11.48 -4.95
N VAL A 74 7.16 10.21 -5.12
CA VAL A 74 6.68 9.39 -4.02
C VAL A 74 7.89 9.09 -3.14
N VAL A 75 8.03 9.83 -2.04
CA VAL A 75 8.81 9.36 -0.90
C VAL A 75 8.00 8.23 -0.29
N GLN A 76 8.23 7.03 -0.77
CA GLN A 76 7.65 5.85 -0.16
C GLN A 76 8.57 5.44 0.99
N GLU A 77 8.16 5.73 2.21
CA GLU A 77 8.77 5.11 3.37
C GLU A 77 8.47 3.62 3.31
N LEU A 78 9.45 2.82 2.97
CA LEU A 78 9.31 1.37 2.92
C LEU A 78 9.54 0.71 4.27
N GLY A 79 10.12 1.45 5.22
CA GLY A 79 10.56 0.89 6.48
C GLY A 79 11.70 -0.12 6.29
N ASP A 80 11.78 -1.08 7.17
CA ASP A 80 12.84 -2.10 7.12
C ASP A 80 12.62 -3.07 5.97
N THR A 81 13.53 -3.10 5.01
CA THR A 81 13.54 -4.02 3.86
C THR A 81 14.65 -5.06 3.92
N SER A 82 15.55 -4.96 4.91
CA SER A 82 16.78 -5.76 5.00
C SER A 82 16.63 -7.03 5.83
N GLY A 83 15.60 -7.07 6.68
CA GLY A 83 15.37 -8.18 7.60
C GLY A 83 14.67 -9.37 6.96
N ARG A 84 14.38 -10.38 7.78
CA ARG A 84 13.81 -11.65 7.33
C ARG A 84 12.61 -12.07 8.18
N TRP A 85 11.57 -12.52 7.48
CA TRP A 85 10.43 -13.18 8.08
C TRP A 85 10.74 -14.65 8.38
N SER A 86 10.23 -15.12 9.50
CA SER A 86 10.19 -16.54 9.85
C SER A 86 8.77 -16.91 10.26
N ASN A 87 8.24 -17.99 9.68
CA ASN A 87 6.95 -18.56 10.04
C ASN A 87 7.19 -19.70 11.02
N THR A 88 6.47 -19.71 12.13
CA THR A 88 6.47 -20.76 13.13
C THR A 88 5.05 -21.33 13.29
N GLN A 89 4.88 -22.39 14.02
CA GLN A 89 3.53 -22.91 14.35
C GLN A 89 2.68 -21.91 15.16
N THR A 90 3.34 -20.98 15.87
CA THR A 90 2.70 -19.97 16.73
C THR A 90 2.45 -18.63 16.02
N GLY A 91 3.02 -18.40 14.83
CA GLY A 91 2.85 -17.16 14.07
C GLY A 91 4.11 -16.70 13.34
N LYS A 92 4.03 -15.48 12.80
CA LYS A 92 5.13 -14.85 12.04
C LYS A 92 6.01 -14.00 12.96
N ARG A 93 7.30 -14.05 12.76
CA ARG A 93 8.31 -13.20 13.42
C ARG A 93 9.18 -12.51 12.37
N TYR A 94 9.61 -11.29 12.67
CA TYR A 94 10.53 -10.55 11.82
C TYR A 94 11.84 -10.28 12.55
N ARG A 95 12.95 -10.56 11.88
CA ARG A 95 14.30 -10.36 12.37
C ARG A 95 15.01 -9.36 11.47
N ASP A 96 15.53 -8.28 12.05
CA ASP A 96 16.27 -7.25 11.32
C ASP A 96 17.64 -7.78 10.82
N GLU A 97 18.36 -6.94 10.09
CA GLU A 97 19.71 -7.26 9.57
C GLU A 97 20.73 -7.56 10.67
N ASN A 98 20.56 -6.96 11.86
CA ASN A 98 21.43 -7.15 13.03
C ASN A 98 21.09 -8.41 13.82
N GLY A 99 20.05 -9.10 13.40
CA GLY A 99 19.61 -10.34 14.04
C GLY A 99 18.62 -10.16 15.19
N ASN A 100 18.10 -8.95 15.43
CA ASN A 100 17.16 -8.68 16.49
C ASN A 100 15.72 -8.92 16.03
N TYR A 101 14.90 -9.50 16.91
CA TYR A 101 13.47 -9.64 16.66
C TYR A 101 12.72 -8.37 17.03
N ALA A 102 11.78 -7.94 16.18
CA ALA A 102 10.82 -6.90 16.53
C ALA A 102 9.92 -7.41 17.68
N ALA A 103 9.80 -6.64 18.76
CA ALA A 103 9.00 -7.00 19.92
C ALA A 103 8.35 -5.76 20.53
N ASN A 104 7.08 -5.90 20.93
CA ASN A 104 6.28 -4.86 21.59
C ASN A 104 6.34 -3.50 20.85
N CYS A 105 6.27 -3.52 19.54
CA CYS A 105 6.42 -2.31 18.72
C CYS A 105 5.65 -2.37 17.41
N TRP A 106 5.35 -1.20 16.90
CA TRP A 106 5.02 -1.02 15.50
C TRP A 106 6.29 -1.05 14.65
N LYS A 107 6.23 -1.71 13.51
CA LYS A 107 7.32 -1.70 12.55
C LYS A 107 6.77 -1.67 11.12
N MET A 108 7.29 -0.75 10.32
CA MET A 108 7.04 -0.75 8.89
C MET A 108 8.06 -1.67 8.22
N ILE A 109 7.57 -2.59 7.40
CA ILE A 109 8.39 -3.57 6.69
C ILE A 109 7.86 -3.63 5.25
N SER A 110 8.70 -3.31 4.31
CA SER A 110 8.36 -3.29 2.88
C SER A 110 7.06 -2.51 2.58
N GLY A 111 6.90 -1.33 3.19
CA GLY A 111 5.75 -0.44 2.99
C GLY A 111 4.44 -0.89 3.67
N LYS A 112 4.49 -1.87 4.55
CA LYS A 112 3.35 -2.36 5.33
C LYS A 112 3.62 -2.22 6.82
N TRP A 113 2.61 -1.80 7.58
CA TRP A 113 2.70 -1.72 9.02
C TRP A 113 2.32 -3.04 9.68
N TYR A 114 3.09 -3.43 10.70
CA TYR A 114 2.89 -4.59 11.55
C TYR A 114 3.01 -4.19 13.01
N TYR A 115 2.29 -4.88 13.88
CA TYR A 115 2.51 -4.76 15.32
C TYR A 115 2.98 -6.10 15.88
N PHE A 116 4.08 -6.07 16.61
CA PHE A 116 4.68 -7.23 17.25
C PHE A 116 4.38 -7.22 18.74
N ASN A 117 3.95 -8.36 19.27
CA ASN A 117 3.75 -8.52 20.71
C ASN A 117 5.09 -8.66 21.46
N GLN A 118 5.01 -8.82 22.77
CA GLN A 118 6.17 -8.98 23.65
C GLN A 118 7.02 -10.22 23.27
N ASP A 119 6.39 -11.28 22.76
CA ASP A 119 7.04 -12.52 22.35
C ASP A 119 7.56 -12.46 20.91
N SER A 120 7.58 -11.28 20.30
CA SER A 120 8.03 -11.00 18.94
C SER A 120 7.19 -11.62 17.81
N TYR A 121 5.93 -11.92 18.06
CA TYR A 121 5.02 -12.37 17.02
C TYR A 121 4.22 -11.21 16.44
N ALA A 122 4.15 -11.15 15.12
CA ALA A 122 3.24 -10.22 14.42
C ALA A 122 1.80 -10.62 14.70
N LEU A 123 1.00 -9.66 15.18
CA LEU A 123 -0.39 -9.89 15.56
C LEU A 123 -1.31 -9.88 14.35
N THR A 124 -2.40 -10.63 14.43
CA THR A 124 -3.50 -10.67 13.44
C THR A 124 -4.83 -10.36 14.12
N GLY A 125 -5.84 -10.00 13.33
CA GLY A 125 -7.17 -9.68 13.83
C GLY A 125 -7.25 -8.33 14.55
N TRP A 126 -8.26 -8.19 15.38
CA TRP A 126 -8.52 -6.98 16.15
C TRP A 126 -7.50 -6.75 17.26
N GLN A 127 -6.96 -5.52 17.32
CA GLN A 127 -5.99 -5.10 18.32
C GLN A 127 -6.40 -3.78 18.95
N ASN A 128 -6.47 -3.71 20.27
CA ASN A 128 -6.63 -2.46 21.01
C ASN A 128 -5.26 -2.00 21.52
N LEU A 129 -4.71 -0.97 20.92
CA LEU A 129 -3.39 -0.45 21.23
C LEU A 129 -3.52 1.04 21.61
N ASN A 130 -3.15 1.37 22.83
CA ASN A 130 -3.27 2.74 23.36
C ASN A 130 -4.68 3.34 23.21
N SER A 131 -5.72 2.55 23.57
CA SER A 131 -7.14 2.93 23.45
C SER A 131 -7.65 3.19 22.04
N LYS A 132 -6.93 2.74 21.02
CA LYS A 132 -7.36 2.77 19.63
C LYS A 132 -7.47 1.35 19.09
N TRP A 133 -8.50 1.11 18.27
CA TRP A 133 -8.68 -0.17 17.61
C TRP A 133 -8.03 -0.19 16.24
N TYR A 134 -7.34 -1.26 15.96
CA TYR A 134 -6.70 -1.58 14.68
C TYR A 134 -7.13 -2.96 14.22
N TYR A 135 -7.02 -3.23 12.96
CA TYR A 135 -7.19 -4.57 12.43
C TYR A 135 -5.98 -4.99 11.60
N MET A 136 -5.46 -6.17 11.90
CA MET A 136 -4.38 -6.80 11.15
C MET A 136 -4.98 -7.94 10.33
N ASN A 137 -4.74 -7.94 9.02
CA ASN A 137 -5.23 -9.01 8.16
C ASN A 137 -4.55 -10.37 8.47
N ASP A 138 -4.93 -11.43 7.75
CA ASP A 138 -4.35 -12.77 7.94
C ASP A 138 -2.84 -12.83 7.63
N SER A 139 -2.33 -11.86 6.89
CA SER A 139 -0.90 -11.66 6.67
C SER A 139 -0.22 -10.84 7.76
N ALA A 140 -0.94 -10.50 8.83
CA ALA A 140 -0.53 -9.62 9.93
C ALA A 140 -0.28 -8.16 9.51
N GLU A 141 -0.72 -7.73 8.33
CA GLU A 141 -0.59 -6.36 7.85
C GLU A 141 -1.71 -5.49 8.40
N MET A 142 -1.37 -4.30 8.90
CA MET A 142 -2.35 -3.30 9.31
C MET A 142 -3.18 -2.84 8.12
N VAL A 143 -4.49 -2.87 8.26
CA VAL A 143 -5.40 -2.42 7.21
C VAL A 143 -5.75 -0.94 7.36
N THR A 144 -6.13 -0.30 6.25
CA THR A 144 -6.66 1.06 6.16
C THR A 144 -7.85 1.12 5.21
N GLY A 145 -8.63 2.19 5.27
CA GLY A 145 -9.81 2.35 4.43
C GLY A 145 -10.95 1.41 4.80
N TRP A 146 -11.86 1.17 3.87
CA TRP A 146 -13.01 0.30 4.07
C TRP A 146 -12.61 -1.17 4.14
N GLN A 147 -13.11 -1.87 5.17
CA GLN A 147 -12.90 -3.30 5.38
C GLN A 147 -14.20 -3.97 5.78
N GLN A 148 -14.47 -5.15 5.20
CA GLN A 148 -15.58 -5.98 5.63
C GLN A 148 -15.05 -7.11 6.53
N ILE A 149 -15.42 -7.08 7.80
CA ILE A 149 -14.92 -8.01 8.83
C ILE A 149 -16.14 -8.63 9.53
N GLY A 150 -16.24 -9.94 9.50
CA GLY A 150 -17.37 -10.65 10.10
C GLY A 150 -18.74 -10.24 9.54
N GLY A 151 -18.81 -9.87 8.26
CA GLY A 151 -20.04 -9.43 7.60
C GLY A 151 -20.44 -7.98 7.85
N LYS A 152 -19.72 -7.23 8.70
CA LYS A 152 -19.93 -5.81 8.96
C LYS A 152 -18.86 -4.96 8.27
N TRP A 153 -19.21 -3.73 7.85
CA TRP A 153 -18.27 -2.77 7.29
C TRP A 153 -17.67 -1.90 8.39
N TYR A 154 -16.38 -1.66 8.29
CA TYR A 154 -15.57 -0.79 9.15
C TYR A 154 -14.72 0.13 8.29
N TYR A 155 -14.34 1.27 8.83
CA TYR A 155 -13.38 2.15 8.18
C TYR A 155 -12.19 2.41 9.09
N PHE A 156 -10.99 2.25 8.54
CA PHE A 156 -9.74 2.54 9.24
C PHE A 156 -9.09 3.78 8.62
N ASN A 157 -8.74 4.74 9.45
CA ASN A 157 -8.04 5.96 9.03
C ASN A 157 -6.69 5.62 8.38
N THR A 158 -6.05 6.60 7.76
CA THR A 158 -4.72 6.43 7.15
C THR A 158 -3.66 5.98 8.16
N GLY A 159 -3.82 6.30 9.44
CA GLY A 159 -2.99 5.82 10.55
C GLY A 159 -3.36 4.42 11.03
N GLY A 160 -4.34 3.76 10.42
CA GLY A 160 -4.80 2.41 10.76
C GLY A 160 -5.78 2.33 11.92
N ASP A 161 -6.05 3.43 12.63
CA ASP A 161 -7.03 3.44 13.72
C ASP A 161 -8.47 3.42 13.19
N MET A 162 -9.33 2.62 13.83
CA MET A 162 -10.73 2.46 13.49
C MET A 162 -11.49 3.77 13.71
N ALA A 163 -12.24 4.19 12.71
CA ALA A 163 -13.13 5.36 12.78
C ALA A 163 -14.44 5.02 13.48
N THR A 164 -15.02 6.03 14.17
CA THR A 164 -16.37 6.01 14.74
C THR A 164 -17.05 7.35 14.51
N GLY A 165 -18.37 7.38 14.59
CA GLY A 165 -19.15 8.60 14.35
C GLY A 165 -19.32 8.92 12.86
N TRP A 166 -19.55 10.20 12.56
CA TRP A 166 -19.73 10.65 11.18
C TRP A 166 -18.42 10.68 10.41
N LEU A 167 -18.44 10.07 9.22
CA LEU A 167 -17.29 9.95 8.32
C LEU A 167 -17.68 10.41 6.92
N GLN A 168 -16.87 11.28 6.32
CA GLN A 168 -16.92 11.57 4.89
C GLN A 168 -15.75 10.87 4.20
N ALA A 169 -15.92 9.60 3.85
CA ALA A 169 -14.87 8.82 3.20
C ALA A 169 -14.72 9.14 1.71
N GLU A 170 -15.76 9.68 1.08
CA GLU A 170 -15.78 10.13 -0.31
C GLU A 170 -16.42 11.52 -0.40
N PRO A 171 -16.03 12.37 -1.35
CA PRO A 171 -16.65 13.67 -1.54
C PRO A 171 -18.18 13.59 -1.68
N GLY A 172 -18.89 14.25 -0.81
CA GLY A 172 -20.36 14.32 -0.82
C GLY A 172 -21.08 13.09 -0.24
N LYS A 173 -20.37 12.06 0.18
CA LYS A 173 -20.97 10.87 0.80
C LYS A 173 -20.60 10.79 2.28
N TRP A 174 -21.61 10.77 3.11
CA TRP A 174 -21.49 10.63 4.54
C TRP A 174 -21.90 9.24 4.99
N TYR A 175 -21.15 8.68 5.93
CA TYR A 175 -21.38 7.40 6.59
C TYR A 175 -21.41 7.60 8.09
N TYR A 176 -22.12 6.75 8.80
CA TYR A 176 -22.07 6.75 10.25
C TYR A 176 -21.53 5.41 10.75
N LEU A 177 -20.57 5.48 11.65
CA LEU A 177 -19.95 4.32 12.26
C LEU A 177 -20.31 4.31 13.74
N TYR A 178 -20.89 3.22 14.21
CA TYR A 178 -21.24 3.06 15.61
C TYR A 178 -20.00 3.10 16.53
N GLU A 179 -20.19 3.09 17.85
CA GLU A 179 -19.08 3.04 18.81
C GLU A 179 -18.23 1.76 18.68
N ASP A 180 -18.85 0.67 18.21
CA ASP A 180 -18.14 -0.59 17.89
C ASP A 180 -17.41 -0.51 16.52
N GLY A 181 -17.46 0.61 15.83
CA GLY A 181 -16.86 0.86 14.53
C GLY A 181 -17.67 0.33 13.34
N SER A 182 -18.74 -0.43 13.56
CA SER A 182 -19.53 -0.97 12.47
C SER A 182 -20.35 0.12 11.76
N MET A 183 -20.40 0.07 10.43
CA MET A 183 -21.16 1.01 9.61
C MET A 183 -22.67 0.82 9.80
N ALA A 184 -23.37 1.89 10.03
CA ALA A 184 -24.83 1.93 10.02
C ALA A 184 -25.35 1.75 8.58
N ALA A 185 -26.41 1.01 8.41
CA ALA A 185 -27.10 0.84 7.15
C ALA A 185 -28.61 0.76 7.35
N ASP A 186 -29.37 1.35 6.43
CA ASP A 186 -30.86 1.37 6.45
C ASP A 186 -31.47 1.81 7.80
N THR A 187 -30.84 2.75 8.49
CA THR A 187 -31.28 3.19 9.80
C THR A 187 -31.30 4.73 9.91
N VAL A 188 -31.97 5.22 10.94
CA VAL A 188 -31.98 6.67 11.26
C VAL A 188 -30.95 6.92 12.38
N VAL A 189 -30.00 7.80 12.10
CA VAL A 189 -28.97 8.24 13.04
C VAL A 189 -29.32 9.62 13.57
N ASP A 190 -29.12 9.85 14.86
CA ASP A 190 -29.43 11.12 15.55
C ASP A 190 -30.88 11.60 15.36
N GLY A 191 -31.80 10.66 15.11
CA GLY A 191 -33.24 10.95 14.94
C GLY A 191 -33.60 11.71 13.65
N THR A 192 -32.66 11.99 12.78
CA THR A 192 -32.84 12.85 11.60
C THR A 192 -32.28 12.29 10.31
N TYR A 193 -31.11 11.69 10.36
CA TYR A 193 -30.38 11.27 9.16
C TYR A 193 -30.58 9.77 8.87
N ARG A 194 -31.04 9.46 7.66
CA ARG A 194 -31.10 8.09 7.18
C ARG A 194 -29.81 7.78 6.42
N VAL A 195 -29.14 6.69 6.78
CA VAL A 195 -27.90 6.19 6.20
C VAL A 195 -28.08 4.78 5.72
#